data_94be721f1bf038a5383e0a6d1ef64d00
#
_entry.id   94be721f1bf038a5383e0a6d1ef64d00
#
_cell.length_a   1.000
_cell.length_b   1.000
_cell.length_c   1.000
_cell.angle_alpha   90.00
_cell.angle_beta   90.00
_cell.angle_gamma   90.00
#
_symmetry.space_group_name_H-M   'P 1'
#
loop_
_entity.id
_entity.type
_entity.pdbx_description
1 polymer ?
#
loop_
_entity_poly.entity_id
_entity_poly.type
_entity_poly.pdbx_seq_one_letter_code
_entity_poly.pdbx_strand_id
1 'polypeptide(L)'
;MLFRTKNKMSSIMQQTFSFLNREYREYIGKHFLPCAVFCRDPLVLAAYDTDFTNNAPLFLKAFSKSRAKSVHVFLQLGWEHETPENAEPFARQIKEILAQCDRLKITVLANSENETRVLSGLGLHTVFCNQNAFVDENRYPVLHREKRYDAIYIARITPFKRHALAEQIPSLRLIGDPPYLQNEEAYRDEILNRRLKHAVWTQHVKGKDIPAEIAEAHCGLCLSKAEGAMFVSIEYLLCGIPVVNTANIGGRDVMFPDFAVKTVPDTPEAVAEAVREFVEHAPDPEKIRAAALEKMKSHRETFRALLNEAMSPKTFPDATPFPHKLLLRCTLPPFALPRYGLRYR
;
A
#
# COMPACT_ATOMS: atom_id res chain seq x y z
N MET A 1 -13.64 32.24 -29.56
CA MET A 1 -14.83 31.87 -28.79
C MET A 1 -15.00 30.35 -28.55
N LEU A 2 -14.35 29.50 -29.32
CA LEU A 2 -14.44 28.02 -29.24
C LEU A 2 -13.59 27.38 -28.12
N PHE A 3 -12.54 28.04 -27.61
CA PHE A 3 -11.66 27.50 -26.54
C PHE A 3 -12.25 27.61 -25.12
N ARG A 4 -13.19 28.53 -24.88
CA ARG A 4 -13.84 28.68 -23.55
C ARG A 4 -14.94 27.65 -23.29
N THR A 5 -15.53 27.07 -24.32
CA THR A 5 -16.59 26.04 -24.18
C THR A 5 -16.03 24.66 -23.85
N LYS A 6 -14.82 24.30 -24.35
CA LYS A 6 -14.18 23.00 -24.01
C LYS A 6 -13.77 22.88 -22.52
N ASN A 7 -13.29 23.97 -21.92
CA ASN A 7 -12.93 23.97 -20.50
C ASN A 7 -14.15 23.92 -19.55
N LYS A 8 -15.28 24.50 -19.91
CA LYS A 8 -16.51 24.40 -19.10
C LYS A 8 -17.15 23.02 -19.15
N MET A 9 -17.17 22.36 -20.32
CA MET A 9 -17.64 20.97 -20.42
C MET A 9 -16.75 19.98 -19.65
N SER A 10 -15.44 20.16 -19.66
CA SER A 10 -14.49 19.38 -18.87
C SER A 10 -14.74 19.52 -17.37
N SER A 11 -15.03 20.72 -16.88
CA SER A 11 -15.31 21.00 -15.46
C SER A 11 -16.63 20.37 -15.01
N ILE A 12 -17.67 20.45 -15.82
CA ILE A 12 -18.99 19.83 -15.53
C ILE A 12 -18.87 18.30 -15.56
N MET A 13 -18.16 17.72 -16.52
CA MET A 13 -17.89 16.28 -16.55
C MET A 13 -17.07 15.82 -15.35
N GLN A 14 -16.06 16.58 -14.91
CA GLN A 14 -15.29 16.25 -13.72
C GLN A 14 -16.12 16.33 -12.44
N GLN A 15 -16.98 17.34 -12.29
CA GLN A 15 -17.89 17.46 -11.15
C GLN A 15 -18.94 16.34 -11.15
N THR A 16 -19.52 16.01 -12.29
CA THR A 16 -20.49 14.91 -12.43
C THR A 16 -19.82 13.57 -12.15
N PHE A 17 -18.58 13.35 -12.61
CA PHE A 17 -17.81 12.13 -12.34
C PHE A 17 -17.40 12.02 -10.87
N SER A 18 -17.09 13.13 -10.22
CA SER A 18 -16.80 13.21 -8.79
C SER A 18 -18.05 12.92 -7.96
N PHE A 19 -19.19 13.46 -8.33
CA PHE A 19 -20.48 13.23 -7.69
C PHE A 19 -20.93 11.76 -7.83
N LEU A 20 -20.90 11.21 -9.04
CA LEU A 20 -21.22 9.79 -9.30
C LEU A 20 -20.25 8.85 -8.56
N ASN A 21 -18.97 9.19 -8.42
CA ASN A 21 -18.02 8.42 -7.63
C ASN A 21 -18.33 8.45 -6.13
N ARG A 22 -18.86 9.56 -5.63
CA ARG A 22 -19.25 9.68 -4.21
C ARG A 22 -20.51 8.86 -3.93
N GLU A 23 -21.56 9.02 -4.71
CA GLU A 23 -22.80 8.23 -4.57
C GLU A 23 -22.55 6.74 -4.77
N TYR A 24 -21.69 6.39 -5.74
CA TYR A 24 -21.29 5.02 -5.98
C TYR A 24 -20.52 4.42 -4.80
N ARG A 25 -19.60 5.17 -4.17
CA ARG A 25 -18.88 4.75 -2.95
C ARG A 25 -19.85 4.57 -1.76
N GLU A 26 -20.80 5.47 -1.61
CA GLU A 26 -21.83 5.36 -0.56
C GLU A 26 -22.76 4.17 -0.81
N TYR A 27 -23.14 3.91 -2.06
CA TYR A 27 -23.93 2.74 -2.43
C TYR A 27 -23.15 1.43 -2.13
N ILE A 28 -21.89 1.37 -2.53
CA ILE A 28 -21.03 0.21 -2.25
C ILE A 28 -20.86 -0.01 -0.75
N GLY A 29 -20.54 1.04 0.01
CA GLY A 29 -20.40 0.97 1.46
C GLY A 29 -21.66 0.48 2.18
N LYS A 30 -22.84 0.71 1.60
CA LYS A 30 -24.12 0.24 2.14
C LYS A 30 -24.49 -1.20 1.72
N HIS A 31 -23.98 -1.70 0.61
CA HIS A 31 -24.45 -2.95 -0.01
C HIS A 31 -23.41 -4.04 -0.14
N PHE A 32 -22.13 -3.69 -0.04
CA PHE A 32 -21.00 -4.61 -0.25
C PHE A 32 -19.95 -4.44 0.83
N LEU A 33 -19.42 -5.57 1.28
CA LEU A 33 -18.28 -5.58 2.17
C LEU A 33 -16.98 -5.48 1.37
N PRO A 34 -16.03 -4.63 1.79
CA PRO A 34 -14.74 -4.46 1.11
C PRO A 34 -13.85 -5.67 1.38
N CYS A 35 -13.90 -6.66 0.50
CA CYS A 35 -13.08 -7.88 0.59
C CYS A 35 -12.91 -8.53 -0.78
N ALA A 36 -11.84 -9.31 -0.94
CA ALA A 36 -11.65 -10.24 -2.04
C ALA A 36 -12.11 -11.63 -1.62
N VAL A 37 -12.95 -12.29 -2.42
CA VAL A 37 -13.44 -13.65 -2.15
C VAL A 37 -12.72 -14.64 -3.05
N PHE A 38 -11.97 -15.57 -2.46
CA PHE A 38 -11.24 -16.63 -3.16
C PHE A 38 -12.07 -17.90 -3.34
N CYS A 39 -12.80 -18.29 -2.30
CA CYS A 39 -13.68 -19.46 -2.32
C CYS A 39 -14.97 -19.16 -1.57
N ARG A 40 -16.09 -19.76 -2.02
CA ARG A 40 -17.41 -19.58 -1.38
C ARG A 40 -17.77 -20.72 -0.44
N ASP A 41 -17.16 -21.88 -0.63
CA ASP A 41 -17.34 -23.04 0.22
C ASP A 41 -16.09 -23.96 0.15
N PRO A 42 -15.23 -23.96 1.19
CA PRO A 42 -15.26 -23.07 2.35
C PRO A 42 -15.27 -21.59 1.97
N LEU A 43 -15.79 -20.70 2.84
CA LEU A 43 -15.74 -19.27 2.55
C LEU A 43 -14.36 -18.72 2.90
N VAL A 44 -13.57 -18.38 1.89
CA VAL A 44 -12.23 -17.82 2.05
C VAL A 44 -12.16 -16.44 1.42
N LEU A 45 -11.74 -15.46 2.20
CA LEU A 45 -11.66 -14.08 1.77
C LEU A 45 -10.45 -13.35 2.37
N ALA A 46 -10.07 -12.24 1.74
CA ALA A 46 -9.10 -11.30 2.30
C ALA A 46 -9.70 -9.89 2.38
N ALA A 47 -9.30 -9.14 3.39
CA ALA A 47 -9.70 -7.76 3.60
C ALA A 47 -8.57 -6.97 4.27
N TYR A 48 -8.64 -5.64 4.21
CA TYR A 48 -7.84 -4.80 5.10
C TYR A 48 -8.34 -4.90 6.53
N ASP A 49 -7.42 -4.79 7.48
CA ASP A 49 -7.70 -4.75 8.91
C ASP A 49 -8.78 -3.73 9.27
N THR A 50 -8.58 -2.48 8.85
CA THR A 50 -9.52 -1.38 9.10
C THR A 50 -10.87 -1.56 8.41
N ASP A 51 -10.88 -2.09 7.18
CA ASP A 51 -12.13 -2.37 6.47
C ASP A 51 -12.91 -3.50 7.15
N PHE A 52 -12.21 -4.52 7.63
CA PHE A 52 -12.82 -5.65 8.33
C PHE A 52 -13.33 -5.25 9.72
N THR A 53 -12.49 -4.62 10.53
CA THR A 53 -12.82 -4.28 11.92
C THR A 53 -13.91 -3.22 12.02
N ASN A 54 -13.86 -2.18 11.18
CA ASN A 54 -14.90 -1.14 11.12
C ASN A 54 -16.25 -1.65 10.62
N ASN A 55 -16.26 -2.74 9.87
CA ASN A 55 -17.49 -3.37 9.34
C ASN A 55 -17.76 -4.74 9.95
N ALA A 56 -17.14 -5.10 11.08
CA ALA A 56 -17.26 -6.42 11.69
C ALA A 56 -18.71 -6.90 11.90
N PRO A 57 -19.67 -6.08 12.39
CA PRO A 57 -21.06 -6.51 12.51
C PRO A 57 -21.68 -6.92 11.17
N LEU A 58 -21.31 -6.26 10.08
CA LEU A 58 -21.82 -6.58 8.74
C LEU A 58 -21.20 -7.86 8.20
N PHE A 59 -19.88 -8.07 8.42
CA PHE A 59 -19.20 -9.32 8.09
C PHE A 59 -19.81 -10.50 8.85
N LEU A 60 -19.97 -10.39 10.15
CA LEU A 60 -20.57 -11.42 11.00
C LEU A 60 -22.00 -11.77 10.54
N LYS A 61 -22.82 -10.76 10.22
CA LYS A 61 -24.15 -10.96 9.65
C LYS A 61 -24.11 -11.66 8.27
N ALA A 62 -23.14 -11.33 7.42
CA ALA A 62 -22.94 -12.03 6.15
C ALA A 62 -22.48 -13.47 6.36
N PHE A 63 -21.60 -13.71 7.32
CA PHE A 63 -21.15 -15.05 7.69
C PHE A 63 -22.30 -15.90 8.23
N SER A 64 -23.16 -15.37 9.12
CA SER A 64 -24.30 -16.11 9.67
C SER A 64 -25.28 -16.57 8.58
N LYS A 65 -25.40 -15.83 7.47
CA LYS A 65 -26.23 -16.18 6.32
C LYS A 65 -25.54 -17.11 5.31
N SER A 66 -24.22 -17.25 5.39
CA SER A 66 -23.47 -18.15 4.51
C SER A 66 -23.74 -19.61 4.91
N ARG A 67 -23.88 -20.46 3.87
CA ARG A 67 -24.00 -21.93 4.05
C ARG A 67 -22.64 -22.64 4.21
N ALA A 68 -21.52 -21.90 4.06
CA ALA A 68 -20.19 -22.45 4.20
C ALA A 68 -19.98 -23.00 5.63
N LYS A 69 -19.39 -24.19 5.72
CA LYS A 69 -19.11 -24.85 7.01
C LYS A 69 -18.02 -24.15 7.81
N SER A 70 -17.08 -23.51 7.12
CA SER A 70 -16.00 -22.71 7.70
C SER A 70 -15.84 -21.39 6.97
N VAL A 71 -15.38 -20.37 7.70
CA VAL A 71 -15.05 -19.04 7.17
C VAL A 71 -13.61 -18.74 7.52
N HIS A 72 -12.78 -18.41 6.56
CA HIS A 72 -11.40 -18.00 6.77
C HIS A 72 -11.19 -16.61 6.21
N VAL A 73 -10.69 -15.71 7.04
CA VAL A 73 -10.38 -14.32 6.67
C VAL A 73 -8.89 -14.09 6.79
N PHE A 74 -8.27 -13.68 5.70
CA PHE A 74 -6.91 -13.16 5.68
C PHE A 74 -6.96 -11.64 5.85
N LEU A 75 -6.32 -11.11 6.90
CA LEU A 75 -6.27 -9.68 7.15
C LEU A 75 -4.91 -9.12 6.76
N GLN A 76 -4.92 -8.12 5.92
CA GLN A 76 -3.75 -7.30 5.64
C GLN A 76 -3.77 -6.03 6.47
N LEU A 77 -2.60 -5.65 6.94
CA LEU A 77 -2.42 -4.54 7.85
C LEU A 77 -2.14 -3.25 7.08
N GLY A 78 -3.02 -2.27 7.22
CA GLY A 78 -2.88 -0.96 6.57
C GLY A 78 -1.84 -0.05 7.25
N TRP A 79 -1.50 -0.36 8.52
CA TRP A 79 -0.53 0.36 9.35
C TRP A 79 0.36 -0.64 10.09
N GLU A 80 1.41 -0.17 10.77
CA GLU A 80 2.26 -1.00 11.62
C GLU A 80 1.54 -1.42 12.91
N HIS A 81 1.79 -2.64 13.35
CA HIS A 81 1.33 -3.18 14.63
C HIS A 81 2.52 -3.76 15.42
N GLU A 82 3.65 -3.07 15.39
CA GLU A 82 4.85 -3.45 16.16
C GLU A 82 4.89 -2.77 17.52
N THR A 83 4.19 -1.65 17.66
CA THR A 83 4.12 -0.91 18.92
C THR A 83 2.93 -1.40 19.76
N PRO A 84 3.06 -1.44 21.12
CA PRO A 84 1.96 -1.84 22.00
C PRO A 84 0.67 -1.02 21.76
N GLU A 85 0.83 0.27 21.49
CA GLU A 85 -0.27 1.22 21.26
C GLU A 85 -1.13 0.82 20.07
N ASN A 86 -0.54 0.21 19.03
CA ASN A 86 -1.24 -0.26 17.83
C ASN A 86 -1.62 -1.73 17.94
N ALA A 87 -0.73 -2.59 18.46
CA ALA A 87 -0.92 -4.04 18.50
C ALA A 87 -1.99 -4.50 19.50
N GLU A 88 -1.98 -3.97 20.72
CA GLU A 88 -2.90 -4.44 21.78
C GLU A 88 -4.38 -4.14 21.49
N PRO A 89 -4.77 -2.92 21.09
CA PRO A 89 -6.16 -2.64 20.72
C PRO A 89 -6.63 -3.50 19.54
N PHE A 90 -5.78 -3.65 18.52
CA PHE A 90 -6.09 -4.49 17.36
C PHE A 90 -6.29 -5.96 17.78
N ALA A 91 -5.36 -6.53 18.57
CA ALA A 91 -5.47 -7.92 19.01
C ALA A 91 -6.72 -8.17 19.86
N ARG A 92 -7.08 -7.23 20.74
CA ARG A 92 -8.31 -7.29 21.53
C ARG A 92 -9.53 -7.31 20.64
N GLN A 93 -9.63 -6.40 19.66
CA GLN A 93 -10.75 -6.31 18.74
C GLN A 93 -10.90 -7.59 17.90
N ILE A 94 -9.81 -8.16 17.40
CA ILE A 94 -9.84 -9.41 16.63
C ILE A 94 -10.35 -10.57 17.50
N LYS A 95 -9.92 -10.68 18.77
CA LYS A 95 -10.42 -11.71 19.71
C LYS A 95 -11.90 -11.57 19.99
N GLU A 96 -12.39 -10.34 20.17
CA GLU A 96 -13.82 -10.06 20.37
C GLU A 96 -14.67 -10.45 19.15
N ILE A 97 -14.14 -10.26 17.93
CA ILE A 97 -14.82 -10.69 16.70
C ILE A 97 -14.82 -12.22 16.59
N LEU A 98 -13.68 -12.88 16.87
CA LEU A 98 -13.56 -14.33 16.84
C LEU A 98 -14.54 -15.00 17.83
N ALA A 99 -14.72 -14.45 19.02
CA ALA A 99 -15.64 -14.96 20.03
C ALA A 99 -17.13 -14.95 19.60
N GLN A 100 -17.49 -14.23 18.55
CA GLN A 100 -18.86 -14.12 18.03
C GLN A 100 -19.19 -15.13 16.92
N CYS A 101 -18.21 -15.94 16.46
CA CYS A 101 -18.44 -16.86 15.35
C CYS A 101 -17.47 -18.05 15.40
N ASP A 102 -17.88 -19.18 15.94
CA ASP A 102 -17.04 -20.40 16.17
C ASP A 102 -16.42 -20.96 14.89
N ARG A 103 -17.05 -20.77 13.74
CA ARG A 103 -16.53 -21.23 12.44
C ARG A 103 -15.60 -20.24 11.74
N LEU A 104 -15.38 -19.05 12.34
CA LEU A 104 -14.50 -18.02 11.81
C LEU A 104 -13.05 -18.32 12.21
N LYS A 105 -12.17 -18.32 11.24
CA LYS A 105 -10.71 -18.29 11.41
C LYS A 105 -10.17 -17.00 10.82
N ILE A 106 -9.25 -16.38 11.51
CA ILE A 106 -8.56 -15.18 11.04
C ILE A 106 -7.07 -15.47 11.02
N THR A 107 -6.44 -15.22 9.88
CA THR A 107 -4.98 -15.18 9.73
C THR A 107 -4.57 -13.76 9.41
N VAL A 108 -3.72 -13.19 10.25
CA VAL A 108 -3.16 -11.85 10.02
C VAL A 108 -1.90 -11.99 9.16
N LEU A 109 -1.86 -11.27 8.05
CA LEU A 109 -0.70 -11.18 7.16
C LEU A 109 0.16 -10.00 7.60
N ALA A 110 1.18 -10.27 8.38
CA ALA A 110 2.07 -9.26 8.93
C ALA A 110 3.07 -8.76 7.88
N ASN A 111 3.38 -7.47 7.94
CA ASN A 111 4.32 -6.83 7.01
C ASN A 111 5.79 -7.02 7.39
N SER A 112 6.09 -7.41 8.63
CA SER A 112 7.45 -7.69 9.13
C SER A 112 7.50 -8.90 10.04
N GLU A 113 8.70 -9.45 10.25
CA GLU A 113 8.93 -10.51 11.23
C GLU A 113 8.66 -10.04 12.66
N ASN A 114 8.99 -8.78 12.96
CA ASN A 114 8.73 -8.19 14.27
C ASN A 114 7.24 -8.10 14.55
N GLU A 115 6.47 -7.61 13.59
CA GLU A 115 5.00 -7.54 13.66
C GLU A 115 4.39 -8.94 13.84
N THR A 116 4.92 -9.94 13.13
CA THR A 116 4.51 -11.35 13.29
C THR A 116 4.73 -11.81 14.72
N ARG A 117 5.90 -11.53 15.32
CA ARG A 117 6.25 -11.93 16.68
C ARG A 117 5.35 -11.24 17.71
N VAL A 118 5.15 -9.92 17.57
CA VAL A 118 4.32 -9.12 18.48
C VAL A 118 2.88 -9.62 18.47
N LEU A 119 2.26 -9.74 17.31
CA LEU A 119 0.86 -10.15 17.19
C LEU A 119 0.64 -11.62 17.57
N SER A 120 1.59 -12.52 17.26
CA SER A 120 1.55 -13.91 17.72
C SER A 120 1.68 -13.99 19.25
N GLY A 121 2.54 -13.18 19.86
CA GLY A 121 2.66 -13.06 21.32
C GLY A 121 1.39 -12.58 21.99
N LEU A 122 0.57 -11.80 21.29
CA LEU A 122 -0.77 -11.40 21.71
C LEU A 122 -1.84 -12.46 21.42
N GLY A 123 -1.46 -13.64 20.94
CA GLY A 123 -2.36 -14.79 20.71
C GLY A 123 -3.16 -14.73 19.42
N LEU A 124 -2.72 -13.96 18.42
CA LEU A 124 -3.30 -13.98 17.07
C LEU A 124 -2.58 -15.01 16.20
N HIS A 125 -3.31 -15.65 15.30
CA HIS A 125 -2.70 -16.44 14.23
C HIS A 125 -2.13 -15.50 13.16
N THR A 126 -0.82 -15.36 13.13
CA THR A 126 -0.11 -14.38 12.31
C THR A 126 0.94 -15.05 11.44
N VAL A 127 1.04 -14.65 10.18
CA VAL A 127 2.03 -15.16 9.23
C VAL A 127 2.74 -13.98 8.58
N PHE A 128 4.06 -14.06 8.49
CA PHE A 128 4.86 -13.08 7.78
C PHE A 128 4.58 -13.13 6.28
N CYS A 129 3.87 -12.14 5.78
CA CYS A 129 3.51 -12.02 4.37
C CYS A 129 3.31 -10.55 4.00
N ASN A 130 4.39 -9.88 3.62
CA ASN A 130 4.40 -8.45 3.34
C ASN A 130 3.54 -8.11 2.12
N GLN A 131 2.67 -7.13 2.26
CA GLN A 131 1.70 -6.75 1.21
C GLN A 131 2.34 -6.12 -0.04
N ASN A 132 3.58 -5.61 0.02
CA ASN A 132 4.31 -5.11 -1.15
C ASN A 132 4.51 -6.21 -2.21
N ALA A 133 4.48 -7.48 -1.80
CA ALA A 133 4.55 -8.62 -2.72
C ALA A 133 3.40 -8.66 -3.73
N PHE A 134 2.28 -8.00 -3.46
CA PHE A 134 1.08 -8.02 -4.30
C PHE A 134 0.95 -6.80 -5.22
N VAL A 135 1.96 -5.95 -5.29
CA VAL A 135 2.03 -4.88 -6.29
C VAL A 135 2.17 -5.49 -7.70
N ASP A 136 1.44 -4.94 -8.66
CA ASP A 136 1.51 -5.38 -10.06
C ASP A 136 2.80 -4.87 -10.71
N GLU A 137 3.78 -5.76 -10.82
CA GLU A 137 5.09 -5.47 -11.40
C GLU A 137 5.05 -5.03 -12.86
N ASN A 138 3.99 -5.38 -13.60
CA ASN A 138 3.83 -4.99 -15.00
C ASN A 138 3.49 -3.50 -15.15
N ARG A 139 3.02 -2.88 -14.08
CA ARG A 139 2.72 -1.44 -14.04
C ARG A 139 3.95 -0.58 -13.77
N TYR A 140 5.05 -1.18 -13.33
CA TYR A 140 6.28 -0.51 -12.92
C TYR A 140 7.48 -1.09 -13.66
N PRO A 141 7.55 -0.92 -15.00
CA PRO A 141 8.70 -1.39 -15.79
C PRO A 141 9.93 -0.49 -15.56
N VAL A 142 11.12 -1.05 -15.78
CA VAL A 142 12.33 -0.23 -15.93
C VAL A 142 12.20 0.57 -17.22
N LEU A 143 12.29 1.89 -17.09
CA LEU A 143 12.25 2.82 -18.21
C LEU A 143 13.58 3.58 -18.30
N HIS A 144 14.24 3.51 -19.44
CA HIS A 144 15.47 4.25 -19.69
C HIS A 144 15.11 5.69 -20.10
N ARG A 145 15.20 6.61 -19.13
CA ARG A 145 14.96 8.04 -19.32
C ARG A 145 16.17 8.86 -18.89
N GLU A 146 16.30 10.04 -19.46
CA GLU A 146 17.25 11.03 -18.99
C GLU A 146 16.94 11.38 -17.54
N LYS A 147 17.98 11.38 -16.70
CA LYS A 147 17.85 11.73 -15.29
C LYS A 147 17.78 13.25 -15.14
N ARG A 148 16.72 13.72 -14.54
CA ARG A 148 16.42 15.16 -14.34
C ARG A 148 16.47 15.56 -12.87
N TYR A 149 16.35 14.57 -11.98
CA TYR A 149 16.29 14.80 -10.54
C TYR A 149 17.26 13.88 -9.82
N ASP A 150 17.92 14.42 -8.79
CA ASP A 150 18.80 13.64 -7.91
C ASP A 150 17.97 12.60 -7.15
N ALA A 151 16.80 13.01 -6.67
CA ALA A 151 15.89 12.11 -5.97
C ALA A 151 14.41 12.40 -6.27
N ILE A 152 13.58 11.37 -6.08
CA ILE A 152 12.11 11.50 -6.10
C ILE A 152 11.53 11.08 -4.74
N TYR A 153 10.60 11.88 -4.21
CA TYR A 153 9.82 11.52 -3.03
C TYR A 153 8.33 11.50 -3.36
N ILE A 154 7.74 10.30 -3.39
CA ILE A 154 6.31 10.11 -3.60
C ILE A 154 5.66 9.86 -2.24
N ALA A 155 5.13 10.91 -1.66
CA ALA A 155 4.54 10.86 -0.33
C ALA A 155 3.51 11.98 -0.12
N ARG A 156 2.41 11.67 0.58
CA ARG A 156 1.48 12.71 1.03
C ARG A 156 2.20 13.70 1.94
N ILE A 157 1.87 14.98 1.82
CA ILE A 157 2.49 16.03 2.63
C ILE A 157 1.92 16.01 4.05
N THR A 158 2.47 15.13 4.89
CA THR A 158 2.07 14.93 6.29
C THR A 158 3.30 14.82 7.19
N PRO A 159 3.21 15.18 8.49
CA PRO A 159 4.38 15.24 9.38
C PRO A 159 5.16 13.92 9.49
N PHE A 160 4.49 12.78 9.57
CA PHE A 160 5.17 11.48 9.74
C PHE A 160 5.99 11.07 8.51
N LYS A 161 5.78 11.68 7.36
CA LYS A 161 6.58 11.49 6.14
C LYS A 161 7.92 12.23 6.17
N ARG A 162 8.12 13.15 7.11
CA ARG A 162 9.38 13.84 7.41
C ARG A 162 10.07 14.48 6.18
N HIS A 163 9.29 15.18 5.35
CA HIS A 163 9.77 15.80 4.10
C HIS A 163 10.98 16.74 4.32
N ALA A 164 11.10 17.35 5.50
CA ALA A 164 12.22 18.23 5.83
C ALA A 164 13.60 17.56 5.71
N LEU A 165 13.66 16.22 5.85
CA LEU A 165 14.92 15.48 5.68
C LEU A 165 15.46 15.54 4.23
N ALA A 166 14.66 15.98 3.28
CA ALA A 166 15.07 16.13 1.88
C ALA A 166 15.54 17.56 1.53
N GLU A 167 15.61 18.48 2.50
CA GLU A 167 15.84 19.92 2.23
C GLU A 167 17.19 20.26 1.65
N GLN A 168 18.21 19.40 1.80
CA GLN A 168 19.55 19.60 1.27
C GLN A 168 19.80 18.90 -0.07
N ILE A 169 18.79 18.26 -0.67
CA ILE A 169 18.89 17.62 -1.98
C ILE A 169 18.75 18.70 -3.06
N PRO A 170 19.75 18.92 -3.93
CA PRO A 170 19.74 20.04 -4.87
C PRO A 170 18.61 19.96 -5.91
N SER A 171 18.36 18.77 -6.47
CA SER A 171 17.33 18.56 -7.48
C SER A 171 16.34 17.49 -7.02
N LEU A 172 15.17 17.94 -6.51
CA LEU A 172 14.16 17.08 -5.89
C LEU A 172 12.84 17.10 -6.66
N ARG A 173 12.38 15.91 -7.03
CA ARG A 173 11.00 15.67 -7.50
C ARG A 173 10.13 15.28 -6.35
N LEU A 174 9.06 16.04 -6.07
CA LEU A 174 8.09 15.75 -5.01
C LEU A 174 6.72 15.48 -5.62
N ILE A 175 6.17 14.30 -5.37
CA ILE A 175 4.82 13.91 -5.79
C ILE A 175 4.02 13.56 -4.54
N GLY A 176 2.90 14.23 -4.34
CA GLY A 176 2.04 13.95 -3.20
C GLY A 176 0.87 14.91 -3.12
N ASP A 177 -0.26 14.35 -2.70
CA ASP A 177 -1.44 15.15 -2.43
C ASP A 177 -1.28 15.91 -1.12
N PRO A 178 -1.95 17.06 -0.99
CA PRO A 178 -1.99 17.78 0.27
C PRO A 178 -2.62 16.93 1.37
N PRO A 179 -2.40 17.28 2.64
CA PRO A 179 -3.00 16.57 3.76
C PRO A 179 -4.52 16.57 3.68
N TYR A 180 -5.15 15.51 4.17
CA TYR A 180 -6.61 15.45 4.30
C TYR A 180 -7.13 16.16 5.56
N LEU A 181 -6.26 16.38 6.54
CA LEU A 181 -6.60 16.99 7.81
C LEU A 181 -6.29 18.49 7.78
N GLN A 182 -7.25 19.32 8.17
CA GLN A 182 -7.10 20.77 8.20
C GLN A 182 -5.96 21.24 9.11
N ASN A 183 -5.67 20.51 10.18
CA ASN A 183 -4.56 20.83 11.10
C ASN A 183 -3.16 20.58 10.52
N GLU A 184 -3.03 20.00 9.33
CA GLU A 184 -1.75 19.75 8.67
C GLU A 184 -1.38 20.80 7.62
N GLU A 185 -2.22 21.82 7.41
CA GLU A 185 -1.96 22.89 6.43
C GLU A 185 -0.70 23.69 6.77
N ALA A 186 -0.46 23.97 8.05
CA ALA A 186 0.75 24.65 8.49
C ALA A 186 2.03 23.85 8.16
N TYR A 187 1.98 22.53 8.30
CA TYR A 187 3.08 21.66 7.90
C TYR A 187 3.30 21.69 6.38
N ARG A 188 2.24 21.62 5.60
CA ARG A 188 2.33 21.74 4.14
C ARG A 188 3.00 23.04 3.73
N ASP A 189 2.57 24.16 4.31
CA ASP A 189 3.11 25.48 3.96
C ASP A 189 4.58 25.62 4.38
N GLU A 190 4.95 25.08 5.54
CA GLU A 190 6.35 25.03 5.97
C GLU A 190 7.20 24.20 4.99
N ILE A 191 6.72 23.04 4.58
CA ILE A 191 7.46 22.17 3.66
C ILE A 191 7.57 22.79 2.27
N LEU A 192 6.44 23.15 1.63
CA LEU A 192 6.44 23.54 0.22
C LEU A 192 6.92 24.97 -0.02
N ASN A 193 6.62 25.89 0.90
CA ASN A 193 6.90 27.31 0.70
C ASN A 193 8.23 27.76 1.34
N ARG A 194 8.80 26.96 2.26
CA ARG A 194 10.03 27.31 2.96
C ARG A 194 11.15 26.30 2.75
N ARG A 195 10.99 25.06 3.27
CA ARG A 195 12.08 24.07 3.27
C ARG A 195 12.36 23.50 1.90
N LEU A 196 11.34 23.09 1.16
CA LEU A 196 11.45 22.43 -0.14
C LEU A 196 10.95 23.32 -1.30
N LYS A 197 11.07 24.64 -1.17
CA LYS A 197 10.65 25.61 -2.22
C LYS A 197 11.36 25.40 -3.57
N HIS A 198 12.51 24.74 -3.57
CA HIS A 198 13.29 24.37 -4.75
C HIS A 198 12.83 23.08 -5.42
N ALA A 199 12.04 22.27 -4.70
CA ALA A 199 11.54 21.00 -5.24
C ALA A 199 10.47 21.23 -6.32
N VAL A 200 10.51 20.40 -7.35
CA VAL A 200 9.44 20.37 -8.36
C VAL A 200 8.29 19.52 -7.84
N TRP A 201 7.29 20.19 -7.28
CA TRP A 201 6.12 19.53 -6.67
C TRP A 201 4.94 19.41 -7.63
N THR A 202 4.30 18.26 -7.62
CA THR A 202 3.04 18.00 -8.34
C THR A 202 2.12 17.11 -7.51
N GLN A 203 0.83 17.41 -7.54
CA GLN A 203 -0.24 16.59 -6.96
C GLN A 203 -1.06 15.90 -8.05
N HIS A 204 -1.81 14.87 -7.67
CA HIS A 204 -2.73 14.16 -8.55
C HIS A 204 -2.09 13.54 -9.82
N VAL A 205 -0.85 13.10 -9.73
CA VAL A 205 -0.22 12.34 -10.81
C VAL A 205 -0.97 11.03 -11.00
N LYS A 206 -1.36 10.73 -12.24
CA LYS A 206 -2.08 9.50 -12.55
C LYS A 206 -1.17 8.28 -12.35
N GLY A 207 -1.68 7.23 -11.74
CA GLY A 207 -0.87 6.04 -11.44
C GLY A 207 -0.16 5.41 -12.65
N LYS A 208 -0.68 5.56 -13.86
CA LYS A 208 0.00 5.10 -15.10
C LYS A 208 1.22 5.93 -15.49
N ASP A 209 1.32 7.17 -15.00
CA ASP A 209 2.40 8.10 -15.31
C ASP A 209 3.52 8.05 -14.25
N ILE A 210 3.27 7.43 -13.09
CA ILE A 210 4.22 7.28 -11.99
C ILE A 210 5.54 6.60 -12.41
N PRO A 211 5.55 5.51 -13.20
CA PRO A 211 6.82 4.89 -13.62
C PRO A 211 7.72 5.83 -14.42
N ALA A 212 7.13 6.72 -15.22
CA ALA A 212 7.88 7.70 -15.98
C ALA A 212 8.52 8.77 -15.06
N GLU A 213 7.79 9.24 -14.06
CA GLU A 213 8.30 10.16 -13.04
C GLU A 213 9.44 9.53 -12.23
N ILE A 214 9.28 8.26 -11.82
CA ILE A 214 10.31 7.51 -11.09
C ILE A 214 11.58 7.37 -11.95
N ALA A 215 11.44 7.05 -13.23
CA ALA A 215 12.56 6.82 -14.13
C ALA A 215 13.41 8.08 -14.38
N GLU A 216 12.86 9.28 -14.17
CA GLU A 216 13.58 10.56 -14.32
C GLU A 216 14.43 10.94 -13.08
N ALA A 217 14.40 10.15 -12.00
CA ALA A 217 15.20 10.37 -10.80
C ALA A 217 16.32 9.31 -10.64
N HIS A 218 17.42 9.70 -10.00
CA HIS A 218 18.51 8.77 -9.68
C HIS A 218 18.14 7.79 -8.58
N CYS A 219 17.42 8.23 -7.54
CA CYS A 219 16.96 7.37 -6.43
C CYS A 219 15.59 7.79 -5.89
N GLY A 220 14.92 6.86 -5.19
CA GLY A 220 13.68 7.10 -4.43
C GLY A 220 13.96 7.37 -2.96
N LEU A 221 13.08 8.13 -2.29
CA LEU A 221 13.19 8.43 -0.87
C LEU A 221 12.13 7.69 -0.05
N CYS A 222 12.56 7.08 1.05
CA CYS A 222 11.72 6.42 2.06
C CYS A 222 12.06 6.97 3.46
N LEU A 223 11.50 8.13 3.80
CA LEU A 223 11.90 8.91 4.98
C LEU A 223 10.91 8.84 6.16
N SER A 224 9.77 8.18 6.02
CA SER A 224 8.77 8.07 7.08
C SER A 224 9.30 7.36 8.31
N LYS A 225 8.84 7.78 9.50
CA LYS A 225 9.24 7.18 10.78
C LYS A 225 8.58 5.83 11.04
N ALA A 226 7.34 5.67 10.59
CA ALA A 226 6.56 4.44 10.74
C ALA A 226 5.69 4.21 9.50
N GLU A 227 5.55 2.96 9.08
CA GLU A 227 4.73 2.55 7.93
C GLU A 227 4.29 1.10 8.11
N GLY A 228 3.14 0.74 7.50
CA GLY A 228 2.84 -0.67 7.24
C GLY A 228 3.84 -1.25 6.24
N ALA A 229 3.50 -1.25 4.95
CA ALA A 229 4.42 -1.71 3.89
C ALA A 229 4.91 -0.59 2.96
N MET A 230 4.24 0.56 2.87
CA MET A 230 4.59 1.69 1.99
C MET A 230 4.79 1.25 0.53
N PHE A 231 3.72 1.08 -0.25
CA PHE A 231 3.79 0.55 -1.62
C PHE A 231 4.82 1.23 -2.54
N VAL A 232 5.02 2.53 -2.39
CA VAL A 232 5.98 3.26 -3.22
C VAL A 232 7.43 2.76 -3.04
N SER A 233 7.77 2.15 -1.92
CA SER A 233 9.10 1.58 -1.70
C SER A 233 9.42 0.46 -2.68
N ILE A 234 8.45 -0.43 -2.93
CA ILE A 234 8.60 -1.49 -3.94
C ILE A 234 8.45 -0.95 -5.36
N GLU A 235 7.63 0.09 -5.57
CA GLU A 235 7.46 0.73 -6.88
C GLU A 235 8.79 1.32 -7.39
N TYR A 236 9.59 1.94 -6.52
CA TYR A 236 10.94 2.41 -6.85
C TYR A 236 11.83 1.26 -7.33
N LEU A 237 11.88 0.17 -6.57
CA LEU A 237 12.72 -0.98 -6.89
C LEU A 237 12.28 -1.68 -8.18
N LEU A 238 10.97 -1.79 -8.42
CA LEU A 238 10.42 -2.35 -9.65
C LEU A 238 10.74 -1.48 -10.87
N CYS A 239 10.80 -0.16 -10.70
CA CYS A 239 11.27 0.78 -11.73
C CYS A 239 12.81 0.79 -11.89
N GLY A 240 13.55 0.03 -11.09
CA GLY A 240 15.01 -0.12 -11.19
C GLY A 240 15.79 1.04 -10.59
N ILE A 241 15.22 1.85 -9.70
CA ILE A 241 15.98 2.88 -8.99
C ILE A 241 16.28 2.46 -7.54
N PRO A 242 17.48 2.81 -7.02
CA PRO A 242 17.85 2.54 -5.64
C PRO A 242 17.09 3.46 -4.67
N VAL A 243 17.17 3.17 -3.37
CA VAL A 243 16.42 3.88 -2.33
C VAL A 243 17.34 4.44 -1.25
N VAL A 244 17.17 5.71 -0.93
CA VAL A 244 17.67 6.29 0.30
C VAL A 244 16.60 6.17 1.39
N ASN A 245 16.97 5.54 2.48
CA ASN A 245 16.08 5.12 3.54
C ASN A 245 16.52 5.69 4.89
N THR A 246 15.61 5.88 5.81
CA THR A 246 15.89 6.17 7.22
C THR A 246 15.25 5.11 8.09
N ALA A 247 15.69 4.94 9.34
CA ALA A 247 15.12 3.95 10.26
C ALA A 247 13.58 4.08 10.35
N ASN A 248 12.88 2.94 10.33
CA ASN A 248 11.44 2.84 10.28
C ASN A 248 10.91 1.76 11.23
N ILE A 249 9.73 1.97 11.75
CA ILE A 249 8.93 0.96 12.44
C ILE A 249 7.94 0.40 11.41
N GLY A 250 7.89 -0.94 11.26
CA GLY A 250 7.00 -1.65 10.34
C GLY A 250 7.69 -2.24 9.11
N GLY A 251 6.90 -2.72 8.16
CA GLY A 251 7.35 -3.61 7.09
C GLY A 251 7.85 -2.95 5.80
N ARG A 252 8.07 -1.64 5.77
CA ARG A 252 8.51 -0.90 4.57
C ARG A 252 9.79 -1.46 3.97
N ASP A 253 10.74 -1.84 4.83
CA ASP A 253 12.12 -2.16 4.45
C ASP A 253 12.32 -3.63 4.02
N VAL A 254 11.30 -4.46 4.17
CA VAL A 254 11.36 -5.91 3.94
C VAL A 254 11.77 -6.28 2.51
N MET A 255 11.35 -5.50 1.52
CA MET A 255 11.65 -5.77 0.11
C MET A 255 12.98 -5.18 -0.36
N PHE A 256 13.74 -4.53 0.51
CA PHE A 256 14.98 -3.85 0.13
C PHE A 256 16.11 -4.86 -0.11
N PRO A 257 16.75 -4.85 -1.31
CA PRO A 257 18.02 -5.54 -1.53
C PRO A 257 19.17 -4.68 -0.99
N ASP A 258 20.08 -5.27 -0.24
CA ASP A 258 21.15 -4.54 0.46
C ASP A 258 21.98 -3.64 -0.46
N PHE A 259 22.28 -4.10 -1.69
CA PHE A 259 23.11 -3.36 -2.66
C PHE A 259 22.39 -2.15 -3.28
N ALA A 260 21.07 -2.05 -3.15
CA ALA A 260 20.24 -1.00 -3.77
C ALA A 260 19.60 -0.07 -2.74
N VAL A 261 20.01 -0.13 -1.48
CA VAL A 261 19.45 0.69 -0.41
C VAL A 261 20.55 1.25 0.47
N LYS A 262 20.42 2.51 0.85
CA LYS A 262 21.22 3.15 1.88
C LYS A 262 20.33 3.60 3.03
N THR A 263 20.45 2.95 4.19
CA THR A 263 19.78 3.38 5.41
C THR A 263 20.70 4.31 6.18
N VAL A 264 20.27 5.53 6.36
CA VAL A 264 21.06 6.63 6.93
C VAL A 264 20.41 7.24 8.16
N PRO A 265 21.17 7.98 9.00
CA PRO A 265 20.60 8.77 10.10
C PRO A 265 19.52 9.74 9.64
N ASP A 266 18.60 10.10 10.55
CA ASP A 266 17.47 11.01 10.33
C ASP A 266 17.92 12.47 10.27
N THR A 267 18.89 12.80 9.41
CA THR A 267 19.37 14.17 9.20
C THR A 267 19.39 14.53 7.72
N PRO A 268 19.12 15.80 7.37
CA PRO A 268 19.15 16.24 5.97
C PRO A 268 20.52 16.02 5.31
N GLU A 269 21.60 16.18 6.06
CA GLU A 269 22.98 15.99 5.60
C GLU A 269 23.23 14.54 5.16
N ALA A 270 22.85 13.58 6.04
CA ALA A 270 23.05 12.15 5.76
C ALA A 270 22.20 11.68 4.58
N VAL A 271 20.96 12.20 4.47
CA VAL A 271 20.08 11.90 3.32
C VAL A 271 20.67 12.47 2.02
N ALA A 272 21.12 13.73 2.02
CA ALA A 272 21.71 14.37 0.84
C ALA A 272 23.00 13.67 0.40
N GLU A 273 23.84 13.24 1.35
CA GLU A 273 25.06 12.49 1.06
C GLU A 273 24.76 11.16 0.35
N ALA A 274 23.82 10.38 0.90
CA ALA A 274 23.42 9.11 0.29
C ALA A 274 22.81 9.29 -1.11
N VAL A 275 22.05 10.36 -1.32
CA VAL A 275 21.52 10.72 -2.65
C VAL A 275 22.67 10.98 -3.60
N ARG A 276 23.68 11.78 -3.22
CA ARG A 276 24.85 12.12 -4.04
C ARG A 276 25.61 10.85 -4.47
N GLU A 277 25.81 9.90 -3.54
CA GLU A 277 26.46 8.65 -3.87
C GLU A 277 25.68 7.84 -4.92
N PHE A 278 24.33 7.85 -4.90
CA PHE A 278 23.52 7.21 -5.93
C PHE A 278 23.48 8.00 -7.27
N VAL A 279 23.63 9.31 -7.23
CA VAL A 279 23.84 10.11 -8.46
C VAL A 279 25.12 9.71 -9.16
N GLU A 280 26.20 9.48 -8.40
CA GLU A 280 27.53 9.14 -8.92
C GLU A 280 27.65 7.64 -9.27
N HIS A 281 27.05 6.76 -8.45
CA HIS A 281 27.28 5.31 -8.49
C HIS A 281 25.98 4.52 -8.28
N ALA A 282 25.00 4.70 -9.16
CA ALA A 282 23.76 3.92 -9.08
C ALA A 282 24.00 2.45 -9.49
N PRO A 283 23.42 1.47 -8.76
CA PRO A 283 23.40 0.06 -9.17
C PRO A 283 22.61 -0.14 -10.48
N ASP A 284 22.89 -1.27 -11.14
CA ASP A 284 22.20 -1.69 -12.37
C ASP A 284 20.68 -1.81 -12.15
N PRO A 285 19.84 -1.09 -12.91
CA PRO A 285 18.39 -1.09 -12.74
C PRO A 285 17.73 -2.46 -12.88
N GLU A 286 18.20 -3.29 -13.81
CA GLU A 286 17.63 -4.63 -14.03
C GLU A 286 17.95 -5.58 -12.87
N LYS A 287 19.13 -5.44 -12.25
CA LYS A 287 19.51 -6.18 -11.06
C LYS A 287 18.65 -5.77 -9.85
N ILE A 288 18.39 -4.47 -9.68
CA ILE A 288 17.49 -3.97 -8.62
C ILE A 288 16.10 -4.59 -8.77
N ARG A 289 15.54 -4.52 -9.98
CA ARG A 289 14.23 -5.11 -10.29
C ARG A 289 14.19 -6.61 -10.04
N ALA A 290 15.18 -7.34 -10.53
CA ALA A 290 15.25 -8.80 -10.38
C ALA A 290 15.27 -9.21 -8.90
N ALA A 291 16.07 -8.53 -8.07
CA ALA A 291 16.14 -8.79 -6.64
C ALA A 291 14.81 -8.48 -5.93
N ALA A 292 14.13 -7.41 -6.30
CA ALA A 292 12.80 -7.07 -5.78
C ALA A 292 11.76 -8.16 -6.13
N LEU A 293 11.73 -8.61 -7.38
CA LEU A 293 10.83 -9.66 -7.83
C LEU A 293 11.05 -11.00 -7.10
N GLU A 294 12.30 -11.36 -6.82
CA GLU A 294 12.60 -12.59 -6.07
C GLU A 294 12.10 -12.51 -4.62
N LYS A 295 12.27 -11.36 -3.96
CA LYS A 295 11.69 -11.14 -2.61
C LYS A 295 10.16 -11.20 -2.63
N MET A 296 9.51 -10.57 -3.62
CA MET A 296 8.05 -10.63 -3.79
C MET A 296 7.54 -12.07 -3.97
N LYS A 297 8.29 -12.89 -4.72
CA LYS A 297 7.93 -14.28 -5.02
C LYS A 297 7.76 -15.12 -3.76
N SER A 298 8.67 -15.04 -2.79
CA SER A 298 8.61 -15.82 -1.55
C SER A 298 7.32 -15.54 -0.76
N HIS A 299 6.91 -14.28 -0.63
CA HIS A 299 5.68 -13.91 0.05
C HIS A 299 4.42 -14.33 -0.73
N ARG A 300 4.46 -14.29 -2.07
CA ARG A 300 3.38 -14.80 -2.93
C ARG A 300 3.19 -16.30 -2.78
N GLU A 301 4.29 -17.07 -2.71
CA GLU A 301 4.27 -18.51 -2.46
C GLU A 301 3.70 -18.83 -1.08
N THR A 302 4.12 -18.10 -0.05
CA THR A 302 3.54 -18.19 1.30
C THR A 302 2.04 -18.00 1.28
N PHE A 303 1.55 -16.92 0.66
CA PHE A 303 0.11 -16.66 0.60
C PHE A 303 -0.64 -17.71 -0.22
N ARG A 304 -0.06 -18.22 -1.32
CA ARG A 304 -0.64 -19.31 -2.09
C ARG A 304 -0.79 -20.59 -1.26
N ALA A 305 0.20 -20.93 -0.45
CA ALA A 305 0.13 -22.09 0.45
C ALA A 305 -1.01 -21.91 1.48
N LEU A 306 -1.12 -20.74 2.09
CA LEU A 306 -2.21 -20.41 3.02
C LEU A 306 -3.59 -20.47 2.37
N LEU A 307 -3.73 -19.99 1.13
CA LEU A 307 -4.98 -20.11 0.38
C LEU A 307 -5.35 -21.57 0.12
N ASN A 308 -4.39 -22.40 -0.32
CA ASN A 308 -4.63 -23.81 -0.58
C ASN A 308 -5.04 -24.57 0.68
N GLU A 309 -4.42 -24.28 1.82
CA GLU A 309 -4.82 -24.83 3.11
C GLU A 309 -6.26 -24.44 3.46
N ALA A 310 -6.58 -23.13 3.39
CA ALA A 310 -7.88 -22.61 3.75
C ALA A 310 -9.00 -23.06 2.81
N MET A 311 -8.68 -23.35 1.54
CA MET A 311 -9.63 -23.76 0.51
C MET A 311 -9.83 -25.30 0.43
N SER A 312 -9.01 -26.08 1.14
CA SER A 312 -9.04 -27.54 1.06
C SER A 312 -10.47 -28.13 1.17
N PRO A 313 -10.84 -29.12 0.31
CA PRO A 313 -10.02 -29.84 -0.70
C PRO A 313 -9.83 -29.11 -2.05
N LYS A 314 -10.37 -27.90 -2.21
CA LYS A 314 -10.14 -27.08 -3.40
C LYS A 314 -8.76 -26.43 -3.35
N THR A 315 -8.20 -26.12 -4.50
CA THR A 315 -6.91 -25.42 -4.60
C THR A 315 -7.05 -24.11 -5.36
N PHE A 316 -6.20 -23.14 -5.03
CA PHE A 316 -6.07 -21.93 -5.81
C PHE A 316 -5.25 -22.24 -7.07
N PRO A 317 -5.78 -21.97 -8.29
CA PRO A 317 -5.10 -22.37 -9.53
C PRO A 317 -3.71 -21.71 -9.66
N ASP A 318 -2.69 -22.51 -10.01
CA ASP A 318 -1.31 -22.03 -10.13
C ASP A 318 -1.11 -20.97 -11.22
N ALA A 319 -1.84 -21.12 -12.32
CA ALA A 319 -1.82 -20.16 -13.44
C ALA A 319 -2.62 -18.89 -13.18
N THR A 320 -3.37 -18.82 -12.07
CA THR A 320 -4.12 -17.60 -11.74
C THR A 320 -3.14 -16.58 -11.19
N PRO A 321 -2.89 -15.46 -11.90
CA PRO A 321 -2.13 -14.40 -11.30
C PRO A 321 -2.84 -13.97 -10.03
N PHE A 322 -2.09 -13.69 -8.97
CA PHE A 322 -2.69 -13.05 -7.82
C PHE A 322 -3.41 -11.81 -8.32
N PRO A 323 -4.67 -11.59 -7.89
CA PRO A 323 -5.30 -10.33 -8.20
C PRO A 323 -4.37 -9.26 -7.65
N HIS A 324 -3.69 -8.59 -8.56
CA HIS A 324 -2.89 -7.42 -8.29
C HIS A 324 -3.82 -6.39 -7.63
N LYS A 325 -3.86 -6.29 -6.36
CA LYS A 325 -4.83 -5.58 -5.52
C LYS A 325 -5.79 -6.53 -4.80
N LEU A 326 -5.23 -7.57 -4.16
CA LEU A 326 -5.95 -8.22 -3.06
C LEU A 326 -6.62 -7.21 -2.11
N LEU A 327 -6.26 -5.97 -2.23
CA LEU A 327 -6.19 -5.04 -1.15
C LEU A 327 -6.57 -3.62 -1.47
N LEU A 328 -6.71 -3.25 -2.69
CA LEU A 328 -7.33 -2.00 -2.98
C LEU A 328 -8.83 -2.20 -2.87
N ARG A 329 -9.44 -1.44 -1.95
CA ARG A 329 -10.87 -1.24 -1.84
C ARG A 329 -11.51 -1.54 -3.18
N CYS A 330 -12.21 -2.66 -3.29
CA CYS A 330 -12.83 -3.08 -4.53
C CYS A 330 -13.86 -2.03 -4.95
N THR A 331 -13.42 -0.98 -5.61
CA THR A 331 -14.27 -0.10 -6.41
C THR A 331 -14.50 -0.79 -7.75
N LEU A 332 -15.01 -2.02 -7.71
CA LEU A 332 -15.43 -2.72 -8.90
C LEU A 332 -16.80 -2.20 -9.34
N PRO A 333 -17.04 -2.13 -10.64
CA PRO A 333 -18.38 -1.82 -11.15
C PRO A 333 -19.44 -2.76 -10.54
N PRO A 334 -20.70 -2.33 -10.34
CA PRO A 334 -21.74 -3.13 -9.70
C PRO A 334 -21.92 -4.53 -10.30
N PHE A 335 -21.68 -4.70 -11.58
CA PHE A 335 -21.79 -5.97 -12.30
C PHE A 335 -20.61 -6.95 -12.03
N ALA A 336 -19.48 -6.48 -11.53
CA ALA A 336 -18.33 -7.33 -11.19
C ALA A 336 -18.34 -7.78 -9.72
N LEU A 337 -19.14 -7.15 -8.87
CA LEU A 337 -19.18 -7.36 -7.42
C LEU A 337 -19.59 -8.77 -6.97
N PRO A 338 -20.48 -9.53 -7.66
CA PRO A 338 -20.77 -10.90 -7.27
C PRO A 338 -19.56 -11.83 -7.25
N ARG A 339 -18.47 -11.46 -7.95
CA ARG A 339 -17.22 -12.26 -7.97
C ARG A 339 -16.26 -11.92 -6.83
N TYR A 340 -16.29 -10.69 -6.31
CA TYR A 340 -15.23 -10.17 -5.45
C TYR A 340 -15.71 -9.55 -4.13
N GLY A 341 -17.00 -9.53 -3.84
CA GLY A 341 -17.53 -9.01 -2.60
C GLY A 341 -18.65 -9.88 -2.01
N LEU A 342 -18.83 -9.82 -0.70
CA LEU A 342 -20.00 -10.36 -0.04
C LEU A 342 -21.12 -9.33 -0.10
N ARG A 343 -22.25 -9.74 -0.68
CA ARG A 343 -23.43 -8.88 -0.72
C ARG A 343 -24.06 -8.80 0.65
N TYR A 344 -24.20 -7.59 1.16
CA TYR A 344 -25.00 -7.33 2.33
C TYR A 344 -26.48 -7.25 1.91
N ARG A 345 -27.34 -8.12 2.46
CA ARG A 345 -28.79 -8.08 2.29
C ARG A 345 -29.46 -7.59 3.57
#